data_41cbb33dfbc6ef87c2582402d7b007dd
#
_entry.id   41cbb33dfbc6ef87c2582402d7b007dd
#
_cell.length_a   1.000
_cell.length_b   1.000
_cell.length_c   1.000
_cell.angle_alpha   90.00
_cell.angle_beta   90.00
_cell.angle_gamma   90.00
#
_symmetry.space_group_name_H-M   'P 1'
#
loop_
_entity.id
_entity.type
_entity.pdbx_description
1 polymer ?
#
loop_
_entity_poly.entity_id
_entity_poly.type
_entity_poly.pdbx_seq_one_letter_code
_entity_poly.pdbx_strand_id
1 'polypeptide(L)'
;MADGEHAMTQAHLRVFRGEPGTAGHYDEFDVPVEEGMVVLDALHWIQGHGAPDLAVRWNCKAAKCGSCSGEVNGRPKLMCKTRISDLDLSEPITVEPMRTFPLIRDLVTDVSWNYAVNRSLQPFTPPETPQSEWRWQQQDVERVQEFRKCIECFLCQDVCHVLRNHETSTPFMGPRFLVRTAGLEMHPIDQGDRRSYLKEVGGVGYCNITKCCTEVCPEHIKITDNALIPMKERVADQKYDPIVWLGNKLFRR
;
A
#
# COMPACT_ATOMS: atom_id res chain seq x y z
N MET A 1 -46.06 4.53 27.83
CA MET A 1 -44.67 4.80 27.44
C MET A 1 -44.05 3.44 27.25
N ALA A 2 -43.94 3.01 26.04
CA ALA A 2 -43.33 1.71 25.71
C ALA A 2 -41.85 1.98 25.41
N ASP A 3 -40.99 1.60 26.35
CA ASP A 3 -39.55 1.54 26.13
C ASP A 3 -39.30 0.45 25.09
N GLY A 4 -39.13 0.88 23.84
CA GLY A 4 -38.67 0.00 22.79
C GLY A 4 -37.22 -0.34 23.08
N GLU A 5 -36.95 -1.53 23.60
CA GLU A 5 -35.62 -2.17 23.54
C GLU A 5 -35.23 -2.25 22.08
N HIS A 6 -34.47 -1.26 21.61
CA HIS A 6 -33.71 -1.44 20.37
C HIS A 6 -32.70 -2.52 20.67
N ALA A 7 -32.94 -3.72 20.16
CA ALA A 7 -31.94 -4.78 20.14
C ALA A 7 -30.69 -4.18 19.49
N MET A 8 -29.62 -3.93 20.26
CA MET A 8 -28.36 -3.42 19.75
C MET A 8 -27.81 -4.45 18.77
N THR A 9 -27.61 -4.04 17.54
CA THR A 9 -26.97 -4.90 16.55
C THR A 9 -25.57 -5.23 17.05
N GLN A 10 -25.22 -6.51 17.08
CA GLN A 10 -23.87 -6.96 17.45
C GLN A 10 -23.11 -7.40 16.20
N ALA A 11 -21.83 -7.13 16.18
CA ALA A 11 -20.90 -7.67 15.20
C ALA A 11 -19.99 -8.70 15.89
N HIS A 12 -19.91 -9.89 15.32
CA HIS A 12 -19.00 -10.91 15.77
C HIS A 12 -17.65 -10.73 15.11
N LEU A 13 -16.61 -10.37 15.91
CA LEU A 13 -15.26 -10.18 15.43
C LEU A 13 -14.38 -11.35 15.82
N ARG A 14 -13.58 -11.79 14.87
CA ARG A 14 -12.56 -12.82 15.02
C ARG A 14 -11.19 -12.20 14.79
N VAL A 15 -10.47 -11.92 15.88
CA VAL A 15 -9.24 -11.12 15.87
C VAL A 15 -8.02 -12.01 16.07
N PHE A 16 -7.06 -11.91 15.14
CA PHE A 16 -5.81 -12.66 15.25
C PHE A 16 -4.97 -12.21 16.45
N ARG A 17 -4.45 -13.22 17.19
CA ARG A 17 -3.52 -13.05 18.31
C ARG A 17 -2.28 -13.88 18.07
N GLY A 18 -1.11 -13.30 18.33
CA GLY A 18 0.14 -14.06 18.18
C GLY A 18 1.39 -13.21 18.28
N GLU A 19 2.50 -13.89 18.40
CA GLU A 19 3.85 -13.32 18.44
C GLU A 19 4.76 -14.09 17.47
N PRO A 20 5.91 -13.55 17.07
CA PRO A 20 6.84 -14.24 16.18
C PRO A 20 7.25 -15.59 16.73
N GLY A 21 7.20 -16.63 15.89
CA GLY A 21 7.60 -17.98 16.25
C GLY A 21 6.57 -18.78 17.04
N THR A 22 5.38 -18.23 17.32
CA THR A 22 4.26 -18.96 17.92
C THR A 22 3.21 -19.32 16.87
N ALA A 23 2.48 -20.41 17.12
CA ALA A 23 1.26 -20.66 16.36
C ALA A 23 0.21 -19.63 16.81
N GLY A 24 -0.14 -18.68 15.92
CA GLY A 24 -1.19 -17.72 16.21
C GLY A 24 -2.55 -18.38 16.41
N HIS A 25 -3.44 -17.71 17.11
CA HIS A 25 -4.84 -18.12 17.33
C HIS A 25 -5.77 -16.95 17.06
N TYR A 26 -7.07 -17.18 17.17
CA TYR A 26 -8.08 -16.15 17.08
C TYR A 26 -8.85 -16.05 18.36
N ASP A 27 -9.01 -14.83 18.88
CA ASP A 27 -9.97 -14.52 19.92
C ASP A 27 -11.25 -14.01 19.27
N GLU A 28 -12.39 -14.35 19.86
CA GLU A 28 -13.72 -13.99 19.35
C GLU A 28 -14.41 -13.02 20.31
N PHE A 29 -15.03 -11.99 19.74
CA PHE A 29 -15.66 -10.91 20.50
C PHE A 29 -16.99 -10.51 19.89
N ASP A 30 -18.03 -10.37 20.70
CA ASP A 30 -19.30 -9.76 20.32
C ASP A 30 -19.27 -8.28 20.68
N VAL A 31 -19.24 -7.42 19.69
CA VAL A 31 -19.08 -5.98 19.85
C VAL A 31 -20.40 -5.28 19.51
N PRO A 32 -20.96 -4.43 20.40
CA PRO A 32 -22.14 -3.64 20.08
C PRO A 32 -21.82 -2.66 18.95
N VAL A 33 -22.67 -2.63 17.93
CA VAL A 33 -22.48 -1.77 16.75
C VAL A 33 -23.26 -0.48 16.91
N GLU A 34 -22.54 0.64 16.83
CA GLU A 34 -23.09 1.98 16.79
C GLU A 34 -23.11 2.52 15.34
N GLU A 35 -23.96 3.50 15.09
CA GLU A 35 -24.03 4.15 13.78
C GLU A 35 -22.68 4.80 13.40
N GLY A 36 -22.19 4.51 12.20
CA GLY A 36 -20.93 5.04 11.68
C GLY A 36 -19.66 4.35 12.22
N MET A 37 -19.79 3.35 13.09
CA MET A 37 -18.68 2.60 13.66
C MET A 37 -17.78 1.96 12.60
N VAL A 38 -16.48 2.08 12.77
CA VAL A 38 -15.48 1.45 11.90
C VAL A 38 -14.78 0.29 12.63
N VAL A 39 -14.11 -0.58 11.87
CA VAL A 39 -13.38 -1.73 12.45
C VAL A 39 -12.38 -1.29 13.53
N LEU A 40 -11.70 -0.16 13.36
CA LEU A 40 -10.76 0.35 14.37
C LEU A 40 -11.47 0.70 15.69
N ASP A 41 -12.70 1.23 15.64
CA ASP A 41 -13.47 1.55 16.85
C ASP A 41 -13.88 0.26 17.59
N ALA A 42 -14.26 -0.79 16.84
CA ALA A 42 -14.53 -2.11 17.40
C ALA A 42 -13.30 -2.69 18.12
N LEU A 43 -12.11 -2.56 17.52
CA LEU A 43 -10.86 -3.00 18.16
C LEU A 43 -10.56 -2.21 19.45
N HIS A 44 -10.83 -0.90 19.47
CA HIS A 44 -10.70 -0.10 20.70
C HIS A 44 -11.74 -0.48 21.76
N TRP A 45 -12.96 -0.82 21.33
CA TRP A 45 -13.96 -1.35 22.26
C TRP A 45 -13.48 -2.66 22.89
N ILE A 46 -12.92 -3.58 22.09
CA ILE A 46 -12.34 -4.85 22.54
C ILE A 46 -11.21 -4.59 23.55
N GLN A 47 -10.30 -3.64 23.27
CA GLN A 47 -9.25 -3.27 24.21
C GLN A 47 -9.81 -2.76 25.55
N GLY A 48 -10.94 -2.04 25.52
CA GLY A 48 -11.58 -1.50 26.72
C GLY A 48 -12.36 -2.53 27.55
N HIS A 49 -12.83 -3.64 26.94
CA HIS A 49 -13.81 -4.54 27.57
C HIS A 49 -13.37 -6.01 27.66
N GLY A 50 -12.43 -6.46 26.85
CA GLY A 50 -12.08 -7.89 26.80
C GLY A 50 -10.60 -8.21 26.67
N ALA A 51 -9.86 -7.41 25.91
CA ALA A 51 -8.45 -7.69 25.61
C ALA A 51 -7.58 -6.42 25.66
N PRO A 52 -7.27 -5.89 26.85
CA PRO A 52 -6.51 -4.65 26.98
C PRO A 52 -5.07 -4.75 26.46
N ASP A 53 -4.58 -5.96 26.28
CA ASP A 53 -3.25 -6.28 25.75
C ASP A 53 -3.22 -6.45 24.23
N LEU A 54 -4.35 -6.37 23.52
CA LEU A 54 -4.43 -6.48 22.06
C LEU A 54 -3.59 -5.38 21.40
N ALA A 55 -2.58 -5.79 20.65
CA ALA A 55 -1.69 -4.87 19.95
C ALA A 55 -2.31 -4.39 18.63
N VAL A 56 -2.61 -3.11 18.55
CA VAL A 56 -3.17 -2.45 17.35
C VAL A 56 -2.36 -1.19 17.06
N ARG A 57 -1.94 -1.01 15.80
CA ARG A 57 -1.28 0.23 15.36
C ARG A 57 -2.30 1.18 14.76
N TRP A 58 -2.34 2.41 15.25
CA TRP A 58 -3.19 3.46 14.71
C TRP A 58 -2.63 4.86 15.03
N ASN A 59 -3.15 5.90 14.36
CA ASN A 59 -2.76 7.28 14.66
C ASN A 59 -3.89 8.27 14.32
N CYS A 60 -4.14 8.59 13.02
CA CYS A 60 -4.98 9.73 12.62
C CYS A 60 -6.49 9.49 12.72
N LYS A 61 -6.97 8.26 12.67
CA LYS A 61 -8.41 7.86 12.56
C LYS A 61 -9.17 8.49 11.37
N ALA A 62 -8.45 9.07 10.39
CA ALA A 62 -9.02 9.86 9.30
C ALA A 62 -8.56 9.38 7.90
N ALA A 63 -8.12 8.14 7.79
CA ALA A 63 -7.64 7.52 6.55
C ALA A 63 -6.49 8.28 5.84
N LYS A 64 -5.60 8.98 6.60
CA LYS A 64 -4.53 9.82 6.05
C LYS A 64 -3.11 9.40 6.42
N CYS A 65 -2.91 8.56 7.43
CA CYS A 65 -1.57 8.18 7.88
C CYS A 65 -1.14 6.75 7.53
N GLY A 66 -2.05 5.89 7.08
CA GLY A 66 -1.77 4.50 6.75
C GLY A 66 -1.44 3.58 7.94
N SER A 67 -1.36 4.09 9.17
CA SER A 67 -0.89 3.29 10.32
C SER A 67 -1.81 2.13 10.70
N CYS A 68 -3.12 2.26 10.48
CA CYS A 68 -4.13 1.24 10.81
C CYS A 68 -4.36 0.24 9.66
N SER A 69 -3.34 -0.05 8.87
CA SER A 69 -3.43 -1.07 7.82
C SER A 69 -3.44 -2.47 8.42
N GLY A 70 -4.33 -3.31 7.90
CA GLY A 70 -4.47 -4.72 8.27
C GLY A 70 -5.35 -5.43 7.26
N GLU A 71 -5.60 -6.71 7.46
CA GLU A 71 -6.55 -7.45 6.65
C GLU A 71 -7.90 -7.56 7.37
N VAL A 72 -8.98 -7.24 6.67
CA VAL A 72 -10.36 -7.43 7.13
C VAL A 72 -11.04 -8.36 6.14
N ASN A 73 -11.53 -9.49 6.63
CA ASN A 73 -12.09 -10.57 5.83
C ASN A 73 -11.15 -10.98 4.66
N GLY A 74 -9.85 -11.15 4.96
CA GLY A 74 -8.82 -11.55 4.01
C GLY A 74 -8.44 -10.50 2.96
N ARG A 75 -8.90 -9.26 3.10
CA ARG A 75 -8.56 -8.15 2.19
C ARG A 75 -7.83 -7.02 2.92
N PRO A 76 -6.69 -6.54 2.40
CA PRO A 76 -6.00 -5.39 2.95
C PRO A 76 -6.88 -4.13 2.93
N LYS A 77 -7.10 -3.54 4.11
CA LYS A 77 -7.93 -2.35 4.30
C LYS A 77 -7.37 -1.44 5.39
N LEU A 78 -7.76 -0.16 5.35
CA LEU A 78 -7.57 0.74 6.49
C LEU A 78 -8.68 0.51 7.50
N MET A 79 -8.35 0.03 8.70
CA MET A 79 -9.35 -0.26 9.74
C MET A 79 -10.14 0.97 10.17
N CYS A 80 -9.54 2.17 10.11
CA CYS A 80 -10.24 3.43 10.41
C CYS A 80 -11.16 3.94 9.30
N LYS A 81 -11.16 3.32 8.11
CA LYS A 81 -12.03 3.67 6.97
C LYS A 81 -13.08 2.59 6.69
N THR A 82 -12.88 1.39 7.19
CA THR A 82 -13.76 0.25 6.95
C THR A 82 -14.94 0.31 7.93
N ARG A 83 -16.10 0.69 7.44
CA ARG A 83 -17.34 0.72 8.25
C ARG A 83 -17.82 -0.70 8.51
N ILE A 84 -18.29 -0.96 9.72
CA ILE A 84 -18.87 -2.26 10.08
C ILE A 84 -20.17 -2.49 9.31
N SER A 85 -20.96 -1.44 9.07
CA SER A 85 -22.18 -1.51 8.26
C SER A 85 -21.97 -1.92 6.80
N ASP A 86 -20.75 -1.79 6.27
CA ASP A 86 -20.41 -2.16 4.89
C ASP A 86 -19.93 -3.62 4.79
N LEU A 87 -19.90 -4.33 5.91
CA LEU A 87 -19.50 -5.73 6.01
C LEU A 87 -20.72 -6.63 6.20
N ASP A 88 -20.60 -7.88 5.81
CA ASP A 88 -21.61 -8.89 6.06
C ASP A 88 -21.55 -9.29 7.54
N LEU A 89 -22.59 -8.96 8.30
CA LEU A 89 -22.69 -9.28 9.73
C LEU A 89 -23.27 -10.68 9.99
N SER A 90 -23.68 -11.42 8.96
CA SER A 90 -24.11 -12.82 9.11
C SER A 90 -22.93 -13.76 9.32
N GLU A 91 -21.71 -13.33 8.98
CA GLU A 91 -20.47 -14.06 9.16
C GLU A 91 -19.52 -13.28 10.09
N PRO A 92 -18.61 -13.98 10.80
CA PRO A 92 -17.63 -13.34 11.65
C PRO A 92 -16.71 -12.39 10.85
N ILE A 93 -16.52 -11.16 11.32
CA ILE A 93 -15.56 -10.23 10.77
C ILE A 93 -14.16 -10.65 11.21
N THR A 94 -13.36 -11.20 10.30
CA THR A 94 -11.99 -11.59 10.60
C THR A 94 -11.04 -10.40 10.45
N VAL A 95 -10.23 -10.13 11.48
CA VAL A 95 -9.22 -9.07 11.47
C VAL A 95 -7.84 -9.68 11.71
N GLU A 96 -6.93 -9.45 10.77
CA GLU A 96 -5.60 -10.06 10.71
C GLU A 96 -4.50 -9.02 10.44
N PRO A 97 -3.23 -9.30 10.81
CA PRO A 97 -2.10 -8.47 10.42
C PRO A 97 -1.88 -8.52 8.89
N MET A 98 -1.14 -7.54 8.36
CA MET A 98 -0.68 -7.58 6.96
C MET A 98 0.25 -8.79 6.74
N ARG A 99 -0.13 -9.72 5.86
CA ARG A 99 0.57 -11.02 5.67
C ARG A 99 1.94 -10.91 5.02
N THR A 100 2.17 -9.86 4.25
CA THR A 100 3.45 -9.66 3.53
C THR A 100 4.58 -9.26 4.46
N PHE A 101 4.29 -8.76 5.65
CA PHE A 101 5.29 -8.22 6.56
C PHE A 101 5.46 -9.09 7.80
N PRO A 102 6.68 -9.16 8.37
CA PRO A 102 6.93 -9.92 9.58
C PRO A 102 6.02 -9.45 10.73
N LEU A 103 5.47 -10.41 11.45
CA LEU A 103 4.66 -10.15 12.64
C LEU A 103 5.55 -9.57 13.75
N ILE A 104 5.05 -8.54 14.44
CA ILE A 104 5.59 -8.06 15.71
C ILE A 104 4.76 -8.60 16.86
N ARG A 105 3.45 -8.33 16.83
CA ARG A 105 2.47 -8.85 17.79
C ARG A 105 1.05 -8.60 17.29
N ASP A 106 0.19 -9.57 17.39
CA ASP A 106 -1.24 -9.51 17.05
C ASP A 106 -1.49 -8.87 15.67
N LEU A 107 -2.01 -7.64 15.61
CA LEU A 107 -2.28 -6.92 14.37
C LEU A 107 -1.12 -6.00 13.92
N VAL A 108 0.01 -6.02 14.63
CA VAL A 108 1.15 -5.14 14.35
C VAL A 108 2.24 -5.89 13.62
N THR A 109 2.67 -5.35 12.47
CA THR A 109 3.73 -5.89 11.62
C THR A 109 4.92 -4.96 11.48
N ASP A 110 6.09 -5.50 11.16
CA ASP A 110 7.28 -4.73 10.85
C ASP A 110 7.29 -4.29 9.39
N VAL A 111 7.09 -3.01 9.18
CA VAL A 111 7.10 -2.36 7.85
C VAL A 111 8.43 -1.67 7.54
N SER A 112 9.47 -1.87 8.34
CA SER A 112 10.78 -1.17 8.22
C SER A 112 11.47 -1.42 6.88
N TRP A 113 11.30 -2.60 6.28
CA TRP A 113 11.80 -2.92 4.96
C TRP A 113 11.38 -1.88 3.91
N ASN A 114 10.13 -1.39 3.98
CA ASN A 114 9.64 -0.38 3.04
C ASN A 114 10.47 0.91 3.11
N TYR A 115 10.86 1.32 4.29
CA TYR A 115 11.68 2.53 4.45
C TYR A 115 13.12 2.32 3.97
N ALA A 116 13.66 1.11 4.09
CA ALA A 116 14.95 0.74 3.51
C ALA A 116 14.92 0.82 1.97
N VAL A 117 13.88 0.25 1.34
CA VAL A 117 13.67 0.35 -0.11
C VAL A 117 13.50 1.80 -0.55
N ASN A 118 12.69 2.59 0.17
CA ASN A 118 12.52 4.01 -0.16
C ASN A 118 13.83 4.80 -0.13
N ARG A 119 14.72 4.48 0.81
CA ARG A 119 16.05 5.11 0.95
C ARG A 119 16.99 4.76 -0.20
N SER A 120 16.86 3.56 -0.79
CA SER A 120 17.69 3.13 -1.91
C SER A 120 17.28 3.71 -3.26
N LEU A 121 16.09 4.32 -3.36
CA LEU A 121 15.64 4.99 -4.58
C LEU A 121 16.43 6.29 -4.80
N GLN A 122 16.93 6.47 -6.02
CA GLN A 122 17.53 7.75 -6.41
C GLN A 122 16.50 8.87 -6.22
N PRO A 123 16.82 9.91 -5.44
CA PRO A 123 15.92 11.04 -5.21
C PRO A 123 15.73 11.87 -6.48
N PHE A 124 14.86 12.88 -6.40
CA PHE A 124 14.73 13.89 -7.44
C PHE A 124 16.09 14.52 -7.75
N THR A 125 16.44 14.60 -9.04
CA THR A 125 17.68 15.18 -9.53
C THR A 125 17.36 16.45 -10.32
N PRO A 126 17.60 17.64 -9.75
CA PRO A 126 17.32 18.90 -10.45
C PRO A 126 18.27 19.09 -11.63
N PRO A 127 17.91 19.91 -12.64
CA PRO A 127 18.83 20.29 -13.71
C PRO A 127 20.03 21.06 -13.15
N GLU A 128 21.20 20.88 -13.76
CA GLU A 128 22.46 21.52 -13.36
C GLU A 128 22.37 23.06 -13.45
N THR A 129 21.67 23.58 -14.48
CA THR A 129 21.47 25.01 -14.64
C THR A 129 20.18 25.43 -13.94
N PRO A 130 20.24 26.32 -12.93
CA PRO A 130 19.05 26.83 -12.29
C PRO A 130 18.13 27.52 -13.31
N GLN A 131 16.88 27.11 -13.36
CA GLN A 131 15.88 27.78 -14.17
C GLN A 131 15.42 29.06 -13.46
N SER A 132 15.31 30.15 -14.18
CA SER A 132 14.79 31.42 -13.63
C SER A 132 13.33 31.32 -13.24
N GLU A 133 12.58 30.42 -13.88
CA GLU A 133 11.16 30.19 -13.64
C GLU A 133 10.86 28.67 -13.70
N TRP A 134 10.17 28.17 -12.66
CA TRP A 134 9.72 26.80 -12.57
C TRP A 134 8.30 26.67 -13.15
N ARG A 135 8.19 26.74 -14.47
CA ARG A 135 6.91 26.59 -15.16
C ARG A 135 6.78 25.20 -15.75
N TRP A 136 5.61 24.59 -15.52
CA TRP A 136 5.24 23.29 -16.07
C TRP A 136 3.99 23.45 -16.93
N GLN A 137 3.86 22.58 -17.91
CA GLN A 137 2.61 22.43 -18.62
C GLN A 137 1.60 21.71 -17.72
N GLN A 138 0.32 22.08 -17.83
CA GLN A 138 -0.74 21.45 -17.05
C GLN A 138 -0.79 19.93 -17.28
N GLN A 139 -0.54 19.50 -18.51
CA GLN A 139 -0.49 18.08 -18.88
C GLN A 139 0.57 17.30 -18.09
N ASP A 140 1.73 17.89 -17.82
CA ASP A 140 2.79 17.24 -17.02
C ASP A 140 2.43 17.17 -15.55
N VAL A 141 1.75 18.22 -15.03
CA VAL A 141 1.23 18.20 -13.65
C VAL A 141 0.22 17.09 -13.48
N GLU A 142 -0.75 16.97 -14.38
CA GLU A 142 -1.80 15.96 -14.34
C GLU A 142 -1.23 14.53 -14.37
N ARG A 143 -0.16 14.30 -15.14
CA ARG A 143 0.50 13.00 -15.25
C ARG A 143 1.09 12.51 -13.92
N VAL A 144 1.65 13.41 -13.10
CA VAL A 144 2.36 13.03 -11.86
C VAL A 144 1.57 13.30 -10.58
N GLN A 145 0.54 14.15 -10.65
CA GLN A 145 -0.23 14.59 -9.48
C GLN A 145 -0.89 13.44 -8.74
N GLU A 146 -1.36 12.43 -9.46
CA GLU A 146 -2.01 11.26 -8.88
C GLU A 146 -1.12 10.55 -7.86
N PHE A 147 0.19 10.44 -8.13
CA PHE A 147 1.12 9.72 -7.27
C PHE A 147 1.38 10.39 -5.92
N ARG A 148 1.14 11.71 -5.84
CA ARG A 148 1.27 12.48 -4.59
C ARG A 148 0.21 12.14 -3.56
N LYS A 149 -0.90 11.52 -3.96
CA LYS A 149 -1.96 11.08 -3.06
C LYS A 149 -1.54 9.91 -2.16
N CYS A 150 -0.42 9.24 -2.46
CA CYS A 150 0.02 8.07 -1.73
C CYS A 150 0.35 8.39 -0.27
N ILE A 151 -0.40 7.78 0.66
CA ILE A 151 -0.27 7.92 2.11
C ILE A 151 0.67 6.89 2.76
N GLU A 152 1.38 6.09 1.96
CA GLU A 152 2.32 5.06 2.44
C GLU A 152 1.69 4.01 3.39
N CYS A 153 0.44 3.65 3.14
CA CYS A 153 -0.27 2.64 3.94
C CYS A 153 0.19 1.20 3.69
N PHE A 154 0.92 0.94 2.61
CA PHE A 154 1.44 -0.37 2.20
C PHE A 154 0.39 -1.45 1.90
N LEU A 155 -0.90 -1.14 1.82
CA LEU A 155 -1.93 -2.11 1.43
C LEU A 155 -1.68 -2.71 0.04
N CYS A 156 -1.16 -1.89 -0.90
CA CYS A 156 -0.77 -2.36 -2.22
C CYS A 156 0.43 -3.31 -2.20
N GLN A 157 1.34 -3.17 -1.22
CA GLN A 157 2.43 -4.11 -0.96
C GLN A 157 1.86 -5.41 -0.39
N ASP A 158 0.95 -5.29 0.58
CA ASP A 158 0.36 -6.41 1.28
C ASP A 158 -0.48 -7.31 0.35
N VAL A 159 -1.28 -6.75 -0.56
CA VAL A 159 -2.09 -7.53 -1.51
C VAL A 159 -1.27 -8.14 -2.64
N CYS A 160 -0.02 -7.70 -2.83
CA CYS A 160 0.80 -8.12 -3.96
C CYS A 160 1.20 -9.59 -3.83
N HIS A 161 0.62 -10.45 -4.69
CA HIS A 161 0.92 -11.89 -4.66
C HIS A 161 2.39 -12.19 -4.99
N VAL A 162 3.10 -11.30 -5.70
CA VAL A 162 4.55 -11.44 -5.92
C VAL A 162 5.30 -11.28 -4.59
N LEU A 163 4.92 -10.31 -3.76
CA LEU A 163 5.54 -10.13 -2.44
C LEU A 163 5.09 -11.20 -1.43
N ARG A 164 3.82 -11.65 -1.49
CA ARG A 164 3.29 -12.68 -0.59
C ARG A 164 3.88 -14.07 -0.81
N ASN A 165 4.17 -14.42 -2.06
CA ASN A 165 4.57 -15.78 -2.44
C ASN A 165 6.09 -15.97 -2.54
N HIS A 166 6.86 -14.89 -2.42
CA HIS A 166 8.31 -14.96 -2.53
C HIS A 166 8.98 -14.91 -1.16
N GLU A 167 9.28 -16.07 -0.64
CA GLU A 167 10.22 -16.21 0.46
C GLU A 167 11.57 -15.61 0.02
N THR A 168 11.84 -14.40 0.48
CA THR A 168 13.16 -13.74 0.59
C THR A 168 14.05 -13.55 -0.65
N SER A 169 13.80 -14.14 -1.80
CA SER A 169 14.77 -14.17 -2.91
C SER A 169 14.40 -13.37 -4.16
N THR A 170 13.18 -12.85 -4.26
CA THR A 170 12.77 -12.10 -5.45
C THR A 170 13.08 -10.62 -5.29
N PRO A 171 13.94 -10.06 -6.12
CA PRO A 171 14.27 -8.64 -6.08
C PRO A 171 13.12 -7.81 -6.68
N PHE A 172 11.96 -7.76 -5.99
CA PHE A 172 10.82 -6.96 -6.37
C PHE A 172 10.49 -5.96 -5.27
N MET A 173 10.68 -4.70 -5.55
CA MET A 173 10.42 -3.62 -4.60
C MET A 173 8.93 -3.36 -4.34
N GLY A 174 8.05 -3.92 -5.16
CA GLY A 174 6.60 -3.83 -5.00
C GLY A 174 5.95 -2.56 -5.56
N PRO A 175 4.61 -2.54 -5.62
CA PRO A 175 3.85 -1.51 -6.31
C PRO A 175 3.99 -0.11 -5.69
N ARG A 176 4.15 0.01 -4.36
CA ARG A 176 4.33 1.32 -3.71
C ARG A 176 5.55 2.07 -4.26
N PHE A 177 6.66 1.37 -4.44
CA PHE A 177 7.90 2.00 -4.88
C PHE A 177 7.92 2.25 -6.39
N LEU A 178 7.19 1.45 -7.16
CA LEU A 178 6.93 1.74 -8.57
C LEU A 178 6.09 3.01 -8.74
N VAL A 179 5.11 3.26 -7.87
CA VAL A 179 4.38 4.55 -7.82
C VAL A 179 5.33 5.70 -7.50
N ARG A 180 6.22 5.53 -6.51
CA ARG A 180 7.21 6.56 -6.15
C ARG A 180 8.15 6.85 -7.32
N THR A 181 8.66 5.81 -7.95
CA THR A 181 9.58 5.94 -9.10
C THR A 181 8.87 6.57 -10.29
N ALA A 182 7.62 6.18 -10.58
CA ALA A 182 6.83 6.78 -11.65
C ALA A 182 6.64 8.30 -11.44
N GLY A 183 6.39 8.72 -10.21
CA GLY A 183 6.27 10.14 -9.87
C GLY A 183 7.56 10.93 -10.07
N LEU A 184 8.72 10.29 -10.03
CA LEU A 184 10.02 10.89 -10.32
C LEU A 184 10.36 10.83 -11.82
N GLU A 185 10.27 9.63 -12.42
CA GLU A 185 10.59 9.39 -13.83
C GLU A 185 9.71 10.16 -14.82
N MET A 186 8.48 10.47 -14.44
CA MET A 186 7.54 11.24 -15.27
C MET A 186 7.55 12.73 -14.94
N HIS A 187 8.36 13.15 -13.97
CA HIS A 187 8.46 14.55 -13.61
C HIS A 187 9.24 15.33 -14.67
N PRO A 188 8.69 16.44 -15.23
CA PRO A 188 9.25 17.09 -16.42
C PRO A 188 10.66 17.67 -16.22
N ILE A 189 11.06 17.96 -15.00
CA ILE A 189 12.35 18.56 -14.68
C ILE A 189 13.28 17.63 -13.87
N ASP A 190 12.89 16.36 -13.66
CA ASP A 190 13.80 15.37 -13.04
C ASP A 190 14.76 14.84 -14.09
N GLN A 191 16.05 14.98 -13.84
CA GLN A 191 17.14 14.51 -14.72
C GLN A 191 17.66 13.11 -14.34
N GLY A 192 17.04 12.49 -13.31
CA GLY A 192 17.44 11.14 -12.88
C GLY A 192 17.00 10.07 -13.88
N ASP A 193 17.84 9.07 -14.10
CA ASP A 193 17.52 7.86 -14.88
C ASP A 193 17.51 6.64 -13.95
N ARG A 194 16.34 6.11 -13.68
CA ARG A 194 16.14 4.97 -12.77
C ARG A 194 15.84 3.67 -13.49
N ARG A 195 15.92 3.65 -14.84
CA ARG A 195 15.52 2.50 -15.65
C ARG A 195 16.37 1.27 -15.36
N SER A 196 17.70 1.42 -15.27
CA SER A 196 18.60 0.33 -14.93
C SER A 196 18.32 -0.19 -13.50
N TYR A 197 18.12 0.72 -12.54
CA TYR A 197 17.73 0.34 -11.18
C TYR A 197 16.41 -0.43 -11.14
N LEU A 198 15.39 0.03 -11.87
CA LEU A 198 14.09 -0.64 -11.96
C LEU A 198 14.21 -2.07 -12.49
N LYS A 199 15.11 -2.28 -13.46
CA LYS A 199 15.34 -3.59 -14.06
C LYS A 199 16.11 -4.53 -13.13
N GLU A 200 17.25 -4.07 -12.61
CA GLU A 200 18.25 -4.92 -11.96
C GLU A 200 17.98 -5.11 -10.46
N VAL A 201 17.52 -4.06 -9.78
CA VAL A 201 17.28 -4.04 -8.34
C VAL A 201 15.80 -3.99 -8.03
N GLY A 202 15.04 -3.14 -8.70
CA GLY A 202 13.62 -2.94 -8.45
C GLY A 202 12.73 -4.09 -8.92
N GLY A 203 13.24 -4.96 -9.79
CA GLY A 203 12.56 -6.19 -10.22
C GLY A 203 11.22 -5.93 -10.92
N VAL A 204 11.11 -4.83 -11.68
CA VAL A 204 9.84 -4.45 -12.35
C VAL A 204 9.30 -5.56 -13.27
N GLY A 205 10.17 -6.44 -13.78
CA GLY A 205 9.81 -7.59 -14.60
C GLY A 205 8.93 -8.62 -13.91
N TYR A 206 9.03 -8.76 -12.59
CA TYR A 206 8.25 -9.75 -11.82
C TYR A 206 6.78 -9.39 -11.68
N CYS A 207 6.40 -8.15 -11.90
CA CYS A 207 4.98 -7.76 -11.89
C CYS A 207 4.25 -8.35 -13.09
N ASN A 208 3.19 -9.11 -12.84
CA ASN A 208 2.33 -9.72 -13.87
C ASN A 208 1.00 -8.98 -14.10
N ILE A 209 0.88 -7.74 -13.63
CA ILE A 209 -0.18 -6.79 -13.99
C ILE A 209 -1.60 -7.28 -13.59
N THR A 210 -1.75 -7.92 -12.43
CA THR A 210 -3.05 -8.43 -11.95
C THR A 210 -3.98 -7.35 -11.38
N LYS A 211 -3.55 -6.11 -11.28
CA LYS A 211 -4.31 -4.94 -10.78
C LYS A 211 -4.73 -4.99 -9.30
N CYS A 212 -4.42 -6.02 -8.55
CA CYS A 212 -4.77 -6.15 -7.13
C CYS A 212 -4.32 -4.92 -6.29
N CYS A 213 -3.15 -4.37 -6.59
CA CYS A 213 -2.63 -3.18 -5.91
C CYS A 213 -3.48 -1.92 -6.18
N THR A 214 -4.05 -1.79 -7.38
CA THR A 214 -4.97 -0.69 -7.73
C THR A 214 -6.29 -0.80 -6.97
N GLU A 215 -6.82 -2.02 -6.85
CA GLU A 215 -8.12 -2.28 -6.21
C GLU A 215 -8.12 -1.92 -4.72
N VAL A 216 -7.02 -2.17 -4.00
CA VAL A 216 -6.95 -1.91 -2.55
C VAL A 216 -6.49 -0.49 -2.20
N CYS A 217 -6.17 0.34 -3.17
CA CYS A 217 -5.65 1.67 -2.91
C CYS A 217 -6.72 2.60 -2.30
N PRO A 218 -6.59 3.04 -1.04
CA PRO A 218 -7.60 3.88 -0.39
C PRO A 218 -7.68 5.30 -0.96
N GLU A 219 -6.64 5.74 -1.67
CA GLU A 219 -6.55 7.03 -2.35
C GLU A 219 -6.89 6.92 -3.85
N HIS A 220 -7.36 5.75 -4.31
CA HIS A 220 -7.80 5.48 -5.68
C HIS A 220 -6.75 5.78 -6.75
N ILE A 221 -5.47 5.58 -6.44
CA ILE A 221 -4.38 5.71 -7.40
C ILE A 221 -4.48 4.54 -8.39
N LYS A 222 -4.48 4.84 -9.67
CA LYS A 222 -4.44 3.83 -10.76
C LYS A 222 -3.03 3.25 -10.89
N ILE A 223 -2.61 2.56 -9.84
CA ILE A 223 -1.22 2.09 -9.66
C ILE A 223 -0.75 1.29 -10.87
N THR A 224 -1.54 0.33 -11.32
CA THR A 224 -1.15 -0.54 -12.43
C THR A 224 -1.05 0.22 -13.74
N ASP A 225 -2.11 0.97 -14.09
CA ASP A 225 -2.21 1.58 -15.41
C ASP A 225 -1.30 2.81 -15.56
N ASN A 226 -1.20 3.63 -14.49
CA ASN A 226 -0.48 4.90 -14.57
C ASN A 226 0.98 4.83 -14.07
N ALA A 227 1.32 3.82 -13.24
CA ALA A 227 2.69 3.67 -12.74
C ALA A 227 3.38 2.39 -13.25
N LEU A 228 2.80 1.19 -13.00
CA LEU A 228 3.51 -0.06 -13.27
C LEU A 228 3.73 -0.30 -14.75
N ILE A 229 2.69 -0.18 -15.57
CA ILE A 229 2.78 -0.38 -17.02
C ILE A 229 3.78 0.61 -17.64
N PRO A 230 3.68 1.93 -17.42
CA PRO A 230 4.65 2.87 -17.98
C PRO A 230 6.09 2.64 -17.51
N MET A 231 6.31 2.17 -16.28
CA MET A 231 7.68 1.85 -15.83
C MET A 231 8.22 0.60 -16.52
N LYS A 232 7.37 -0.42 -16.77
CA LYS A 232 7.76 -1.60 -17.55
C LYS A 232 8.10 -1.24 -19.00
N GLU A 233 7.28 -0.41 -19.64
CA GLU A 233 7.51 0.08 -21.00
C GLU A 233 8.82 0.84 -21.10
N ARG A 234 9.10 1.81 -20.22
CA ARG A 234 10.37 2.57 -20.20
C ARG A 234 11.61 1.68 -20.08
N VAL A 235 11.53 0.60 -19.29
CA VAL A 235 12.61 -0.37 -19.15
C VAL A 235 12.75 -1.23 -20.42
N ALA A 236 11.64 -1.59 -21.06
CA ALA A 236 11.65 -2.36 -22.30
C ALA A 236 12.20 -1.53 -23.47
N ASP A 237 11.76 -0.27 -23.63
CA ASP A 237 12.19 0.64 -24.69
C ASP A 237 13.69 0.89 -24.67
N GLN A 238 14.29 1.00 -23.49
CA GLN A 238 15.73 1.18 -23.34
C GLN A 238 16.53 0.09 -24.09
N LYS A 239 15.98 -1.13 -24.20
CA LYS A 239 16.65 -2.30 -24.77
C LYS A 239 16.15 -2.67 -26.16
N TYR A 240 14.86 -2.50 -26.42
CA TYR A 240 14.18 -3.07 -27.60
C TYR A 240 13.70 -2.02 -28.60
N ASP A 241 13.74 -0.71 -28.27
CA ASP A 241 13.42 0.34 -29.23
C ASP A 241 14.54 0.44 -30.29
N PRO A 242 14.27 0.10 -31.56
CA PRO A 242 15.27 0.15 -32.64
C PRO A 242 15.74 1.58 -32.92
N ILE A 243 14.93 2.59 -32.67
CA ILE A 243 15.29 4.01 -32.85
C ILE A 243 16.28 4.42 -31.77
N VAL A 244 15.99 4.10 -30.51
CA VAL A 244 16.89 4.35 -29.37
C VAL A 244 18.19 3.55 -29.54
N TRP A 245 18.11 2.29 -29.97
CA TRP A 245 19.28 1.47 -30.25
C TRP A 245 20.14 2.07 -31.35
N LEU A 246 19.53 2.49 -32.46
CA LEU A 246 20.25 3.11 -33.61
C LEU A 246 20.87 4.45 -33.20
N GLY A 247 20.14 5.28 -32.45
CA GLY A 247 20.63 6.55 -31.91
C GLY A 247 21.85 6.34 -31.00
N ASN A 248 21.77 5.39 -30.08
CA ASN A 248 22.87 5.04 -29.18
C ASN A 248 24.10 4.51 -29.95
N LYS A 249 23.89 3.79 -31.06
CA LYS A 249 24.98 3.25 -31.91
C LYS A 249 25.63 4.34 -32.75
N LEU A 250 24.87 5.33 -33.21
CA LEU A 250 25.37 6.39 -34.10
C LEU A 250 25.96 7.57 -33.32
N PHE A 251 25.47 7.88 -32.13
CA PHE A 251 25.83 9.09 -31.38
C PHE A 251 26.63 8.81 -30.09
N ARG A 252 26.80 7.54 -29.68
CA ARG A 252 27.79 7.21 -28.63
C ARG A 252 29.21 7.24 -29.28
N ARG A 253 29.87 8.37 -29.10
CA ARG A 253 31.32 8.46 -29.09
C ARG A 253 31.88 8.29 -27.71
#